data_a6a17c5a5876e209bf65cb142de34fe5
#
_entry.id   a6a17c5a5876e209bf65cb142de34fe5
#
_cell.length_a   1.000
_cell.length_b   1.000
_cell.length_c   1.000
_cell.angle_alpha   90.00
_cell.angle_beta   90.00
_cell.angle_gamma   90.00
#
_symmetry.space_group_name_H-M   'P 1'
#
loop_
_entity.id
_entity.type
_entity.pdbx_description
1 polymer ?
#
loop_
_entity_poly.entity_id
_entity_poly.type
_entity_poly.pdbx_seq_one_letter_code
_entity_poly.pdbx_strand_id
1 'polypeptide(L)'
;MAIEYLGLSEVNGPLVVLEGVKNASYEEIVEFTVDGNEKKLGRIVAVYEDKAVIQVFEGTSSMSLTNTHTRLTGHPMEIGLSEEILGRTFDGIGKPIDRMGPIDAEVRRNVNGLPLNPVTRKYPRNYIHTGISAIDGLTTLIRGQKLPIFSGNGLPHDQLAAQIVQQASLGDSDEKFAIVFAAMGVKYDVAEFFRRTFEESGVSDHVVMFLNLANDPVVERLITPKVAPRRLYFYRPPGSPYV
;
A
#
# COMPACT_ATOMS: atom_id res chain seq x y z
N MET A 1 -23.25 -0.78 17.12
CA MET A 1 -23.79 -2.10 16.74
C MET A 1 -23.50 -2.24 15.25
N ALA A 2 -22.64 -3.17 14.84
CA ALA A 2 -22.34 -3.36 13.42
C ALA A 2 -23.57 -3.95 12.74
N ILE A 3 -24.01 -3.31 11.66
CA ILE A 3 -25.14 -3.81 10.86
C ILE A 3 -24.55 -4.81 9.86
N GLU A 4 -25.11 -5.99 9.83
CA GLU A 4 -24.75 -7.04 8.89
C GLU A 4 -25.88 -7.24 7.88
N TYR A 5 -25.52 -7.29 6.62
CA TYR A 5 -26.42 -7.52 5.49
C TYR A 5 -26.16 -8.90 4.91
N LEU A 6 -27.22 -9.61 4.57
CA LEU A 6 -27.15 -10.92 3.90
C LEU A 6 -27.54 -10.77 2.44
N GLY A 7 -26.68 -11.28 1.57
CA GLY A 7 -26.89 -11.24 0.14
C GLY A 7 -26.38 -9.95 -0.52
N LEU A 8 -26.30 -10.00 -1.83
CA LEU A 8 -25.89 -8.91 -2.72
C LEU A 8 -26.95 -8.75 -3.81
N SER A 9 -27.19 -7.53 -4.26
CA SER A 9 -28.13 -7.28 -5.36
C SER A 9 -27.51 -7.57 -6.72
N GLU A 10 -26.24 -7.26 -6.89
CA GLU A 10 -25.54 -7.41 -8.16
C GLU A 10 -24.04 -7.64 -7.92
N VAL A 11 -23.41 -8.43 -8.81
CA VAL A 11 -21.95 -8.58 -8.90
C VAL A 11 -21.54 -8.32 -10.35
N ASN A 12 -20.69 -7.31 -10.55
CA ASN A 12 -20.23 -6.88 -11.87
C ASN A 12 -18.72 -6.62 -11.87
N GLY A 13 -17.94 -7.59 -12.33
CA GLY A 13 -16.49 -7.54 -12.25
C GLY A 13 -16.02 -7.34 -10.81
N PRO A 14 -15.20 -6.34 -10.49
CA PRO A 14 -14.74 -6.09 -9.13
C PRO A 14 -15.75 -5.30 -8.27
N LEU A 15 -16.92 -4.98 -8.82
CA LEU A 15 -17.94 -4.20 -8.13
C LEU A 15 -19.08 -5.09 -7.66
N VAL A 16 -19.57 -4.82 -6.47
CA VAL A 16 -20.80 -5.41 -5.93
C VAL A 16 -21.76 -4.30 -5.50
N VAL A 17 -23.05 -4.57 -5.63
CA VAL A 17 -24.10 -3.65 -5.20
C VAL A 17 -24.84 -4.26 -4.03
N LEU A 18 -24.97 -3.46 -2.98
CA LEU A 18 -25.76 -3.77 -1.79
C LEU A 18 -26.94 -2.82 -1.71
N GLU A 19 -28.15 -3.36 -1.57
CA GLU A 19 -29.41 -2.58 -1.44
C GLU A 19 -29.92 -2.57 0.00
N GLY A 20 -30.79 -1.63 0.31
CA GLY A 20 -31.36 -1.46 1.64
C GLY A 20 -30.35 -0.96 2.68
N VAL A 21 -29.27 -0.33 2.23
CA VAL A 21 -28.16 0.12 3.08
C VAL A 21 -28.53 1.43 3.78
N LYS A 22 -28.34 1.46 5.09
CA LYS A 22 -28.53 2.67 5.89
C LYS A 22 -27.19 3.13 6.44
N ASN A 23 -26.94 4.43 6.37
CA ASN A 23 -25.75 5.09 6.94
C ASN A 23 -24.41 4.64 6.34
N ALA A 24 -24.37 4.23 5.07
CA ALA A 24 -23.13 3.98 4.36
C ALA A 24 -22.40 5.28 4.04
N SER A 25 -21.07 5.26 4.19
CA SER A 25 -20.23 6.41 3.91
C SER A 25 -19.30 6.15 2.73
N TYR A 26 -19.03 7.19 1.94
CA TYR A 26 -18.04 7.11 0.86
C TYR A 26 -16.64 6.78 1.41
N GLU A 27 -15.89 5.92 0.73
CA GLU A 27 -14.56 5.41 1.14
C GLU A 27 -14.57 4.49 2.40
N GLU A 28 -15.73 4.17 2.93
CA GLU A 28 -15.86 3.23 4.05
C GLU A 28 -15.44 1.82 3.64
N ILE A 29 -14.75 1.14 4.54
CA ILE A 29 -14.37 -0.26 4.35
C ILE A 29 -15.53 -1.18 4.70
N VAL A 30 -15.67 -2.19 3.89
CA VAL A 30 -16.69 -3.24 4.02
C VAL A 30 -15.98 -4.58 4.11
N GLU A 31 -16.37 -5.38 5.08
CA GLU A 31 -15.93 -6.76 5.22
C GLU A 31 -16.98 -7.69 4.65
N PHE A 32 -16.56 -8.59 3.77
CA PHE A 32 -17.36 -9.67 3.25
C PHE A 32 -16.94 -10.98 3.89
N THR A 33 -17.90 -11.80 4.29
CA THR A 33 -17.68 -13.19 4.65
C THR A 33 -18.34 -14.07 3.61
N VAL A 34 -17.55 -14.86 2.90
CA VAL A 34 -17.96 -15.73 1.80
C VAL A 34 -17.81 -17.18 2.24
N ASP A 35 -18.76 -18.03 1.93
CA ASP A 35 -18.76 -19.49 2.23
C ASP A 35 -18.32 -19.83 3.67
N GLY A 36 -18.75 -19.00 4.64
CA GLY A 36 -18.62 -19.24 6.06
C GLY A 36 -17.26 -18.88 6.69
N ASN A 37 -16.19 -18.72 5.92
CA ASN A 37 -14.86 -18.45 6.50
C ASN A 37 -13.92 -17.55 5.68
N GLU A 38 -14.11 -17.40 4.39
CA GLU A 38 -13.27 -16.53 3.58
C GLU A 38 -13.65 -15.06 3.81
N LYS A 39 -12.72 -14.27 4.28
CA LYS A 39 -12.91 -12.82 4.48
C LYS A 39 -12.32 -12.04 3.33
N LYS A 40 -13.10 -11.17 2.74
CA LYS A 40 -12.68 -10.23 1.70
C LYS A 40 -12.95 -8.79 2.15
N LEU A 41 -12.16 -7.87 1.66
CA LEU A 41 -12.33 -6.45 1.93
C LEU A 41 -12.79 -5.73 0.67
N GLY A 42 -13.61 -4.71 0.88
CA GLY A 42 -14.02 -3.79 -0.17
C GLY A 42 -14.10 -2.37 0.35
N ARG A 43 -14.29 -1.45 -0.57
CA ARG A 43 -14.43 -0.03 -0.30
C ARG A 43 -15.68 0.50 -1.00
N ILE A 44 -16.46 1.29 -0.30
CA ILE A 44 -17.61 1.98 -0.89
C ILE A 44 -17.12 3.07 -1.84
N VAL A 45 -17.49 2.97 -3.12
CA VAL A 45 -17.09 3.91 -4.18
C VAL A 45 -18.24 4.80 -4.64
N ALA A 46 -19.47 4.42 -4.35
CA ALA A 46 -20.64 5.26 -4.58
C ALA A 46 -21.75 4.91 -3.59
N VAL A 47 -22.50 5.93 -3.17
CA VAL A 47 -23.67 5.79 -2.30
C VAL A 47 -24.83 6.48 -2.98
N TYR A 48 -25.95 5.77 -3.07
CA TYR A 48 -27.26 6.29 -3.50
C TYR A 48 -28.24 6.20 -2.31
N GLU A 49 -29.47 6.60 -2.48
CA GLU A 49 -30.45 6.67 -1.38
C GLU A 49 -30.51 5.42 -0.50
N ASP A 50 -30.61 4.25 -1.08
CA ASP A 50 -30.70 2.95 -0.41
C ASP A 50 -29.70 1.92 -0.91
N LYS A 51 -28.74 2.33 -1.76
CA LYS A 51 -27.76 1.45 -2.41
C LYS A 51 -26.34 1.93 -2.19
N ALA A 52 -25.45 0.97 -1.96
CA ALA A 52 -24.02 1.18 -1.94
C ALA A 52 -23.33 0.34 -3.03
N VAL A 53 -22.46 0.97 -3.81
CA VAL A 53 -21.57 0.28 -4.74
C VAL A 53 -20.24 0.10 -4.07
N ILE A 54 -19.77 -1.13 -3.99
CA ILE A 54 -18.58 -1.51 -3.26
C ILE A 54 -17.59 -2.14 -4.24
N GLN A 55 -16.36 -1.65 -4.21
CA GLN A 55 -15.24 -2.22 -4.96
C GLN A 55 -14.51 -3.21 -4.08
N VAL A 56 -14.51 -4.49 -4.48
CA VAL A 56 -13.85 -5.58 -3.76
C VAL A 56 -12.38 -5.66 -4.15
N PHE A 57 -11.47 -5.75 -3.18
CA PHE A 57 -10.02 -5.75 -3.43
C PHE A 57 -9.53 -7.09 -3.94
N GLU A 58 -9.91 -8.18 -3.28
CA GLU A 58 -9.43 -9.53 -3.58
C GLU A 58 -10.23 -10.25 -4.69
N GLY A 59 -11.08 -9.51 -5.39
CA GLY A 59 -11.92 -10.06 -6.47
C GLY A 59 -13.21 -10.72 -5.99
N THR A 60 -14.14 -10.91 -6.91
CA THR A 60 -15.54 -11.33 -6.65
C THR A 60 -15.88 -12.76 -7.06
N SER A 61 -14.89 -13.52 -7.53
CA SER A 61 -15.12 -14.84 -8.18
C SER A 61 -15.79 -15.89 -7.28
N SER A 62 -15.62 -15.79 -5.95
CA SER A 62 -16.25 -16.70 -4.97
C SER A 62 -17.48 -16.11 -4.27
N MET A 63 -17.96 -14.92 -4.69
CA MET A 63 -19.06 -14.24 -4.00
C MET A 63 -20.41 -14.70 -4.56
N SER A 64 -21.29 -15.09 -3.64
CA SER A 64 -22.68 -15.49 -3.94
C SER A 64 -23.63 -14.33 -3.69
N LEU A 65 -24.62 -14.16 -4.57
CA LEU A 65 -25.69 -13.17 -4.38
C LEU A 65 -26.53 -13.45 -3.12
N THR A 66 -26.64 -14.70 -2.70
CA THR A 66 -27.52 -15.10 -1.59
C THR A 66 -26.82 -15.32 -0.27
N ASN A 67 -25.56 -15.80 -0.29
CA ASN A 67 -24.87 -16.28 0.90
C ASN A 67 -23.69 -15.40 1.35
N THR A 68 -23.47 -14.26 0.70
CA THR A 68 -22.41 -13.33 1.11
C THR A 68 -22.92 -12.47 2.25
N HIS A 69 -22.21 -12.52 3.38
CA HIS A 69 -22.44 -11.63 4.53
C HIS A 69 -21.61 -10.38 4.36
N THR A 70 -22.22 -9.22 4.52
CA THR A 70 -21.60 -7.92 4.34
C THR A 70 -21.68 -7.09 5.61
N ARG A 71 -20.56 -6.63 6.13
CA ARG A 71 -20.46 -5.79 7.32
C ARG A 71 -19.78 -4.47 7.01
N LEU A 72 -20.47 -3.37 7.28
CA LEU A 72 -19.91 -2.03 7.22
C LEU A 72 -19.07 -1.78 8.47
N THR A 73 -17.87 -1.22 8.31
CA THR A 73 -16.95 -0.99 9.43
C THR A 73 -17.11 0.37 10.09
N GLY A 74 -17.74 1.33 9.43
CA GLY A 74 -17.93 2.70 9.90
C GLY A 74 -16.70 3.59 9.74
N HIS A 75 -15.62 3.11 9.14
CA HIS A 75 -14.40 3.89 8.96
C HIS A 75 -13.72 3.58 7.60
N PRO A 76 -12.95 4.53 7.06
CA PRO A 76 -12.16 4.31 5.85
C PRO A 76 -11.01 3.34 6.13
N MET A 77 -10.30 2.94 5.08
CA MET A 77 -9.17 2.03 5.21
C MET A 77 -8.06 2.63 6.06
N GLU A 78 -7.66 1.87 7.07
CA GLU A 78 -6.57 2.21 7.98
C GLU A 78 -5.48 1.16 7.91
N ILE A 79 -4.24 1.59 8.13
CA ILE A 79 -3.10 0.70 8.31
C ILE A 79 -2.52 0.83 9.70
N GLY A 80 -2.09 -0.29 10.24
CA GLY A 80 -1.33 -0.34 11.49
C GLY A 80 0.12 0.05 11.24
N LEU A 81 0.67 0.83 12.14
CA LEU A 81 2.04 1.30 12.13
C LEU A 81 2.73 0.95 13.44
N SER A 82 3.93 0.40 13.35
CA SER A 82 4.85 0.13 14.46
C SER A 82 6.26 -0.02 13.91
N GLU A 83 7.27 -0.08 14.74
CA GLU A 83 8.66 -0.39 14.31
C GLU A 83 8.78 -1.82 13.75
N GLU A 84 7.90 -2.72 14.14
CA GLU A 84 7.87 -4.11 13.68
C GLU A 84 7.64 -4.28 12.17
N ILE A 85 7.25 -3.23 11.46
CA ILE A 85 7.07 -3.29 10.00
C ILE A 85 8.38 -3.36 9.22
N LEU A 86 9.50 -2.98 9.84
CA LEU A 86 10.81 -3.05 9.19
C LEU A 86 11.20 -4.50 8.90
N GLY A 87 11.81 -4.73 7.77
CA GLY A 87 12.17 -6.08 7.33
C GLY A 87 11.00 -6.95 6.87
N ARG A 88 9.76 -6.45 6.96
CA ARG A 88 8.55 -7.21 6.68
C ARG A 88 8.10 -7.08 5.22
N THR A 89 7.42 -8.12 4.75
CA THR A 89 6.82 -8.17 3.42
C THR A 89 5.29 -8.26 3.49
N PHE A 90 4.64 -7.43 2.71
CA PHE A 90 3.17 -7.26 2.68
C PHE A 90 2.63 -7.43 1.26
N ASP A 91 1.35 -7.80 1.16
CA ASP A 91 0.61 -7.76 -0.09
C ASP A 91 0.22 -6.33 -0.49
N GLY A 92 -0.52 -6.18 -1.60
CA GLY A 92 -0.93 -4.88 -2.13
C GLY A 92 -1.86 -4.07 -1.22
N ILE A 93 -2.55 -4.71 -0.28
CA ILE A 93 -3.45 -4.07 0.69
C ILE A 93 -2.84 -3.95 2.09
N GLY A 94 -1.61 -4.42 2.28
CA GLY A 94 -0.86 -4.28 3.51
C GLY A 94 -1.04 -5.42 4.52
N LYS A 95 -1.54 -6.58 4.10
CA LYS A 95 -1.51 -7.80 4.92
C LYS A 95 -0.11 -8.42 4.89
N PRO A 96 0.45 -8.88 6.02
CA PRO A 96 1.72 -9.60 6.01
C PRO A 96 1.64 -10.90 5.20
N ILE A 97 2.65 -11.16 4.35
CA ILE A 97 2.77 -12.39 3.55
C ILE A 97 4.05 -13.17 3.87
N ASP A 98 4.86 -12.68 4.78
CA ASP A 98 6.14 -13.26 5.23
C ASP A 98 6.00 -14.40 6.26
N ARG A 99 4.79 -14.78 6.63
CA ARG A 99 4.47 -15.82 7.64
C ARG A 99 4.90 -15.46 9.07
N MET A 100 5.28 -14.23 9.35
CA MET A 100 5.68 -13.78 10.67
C MET A 100 4.50 -13.32 11.56
N GLY A 101 3.27 -13.48 11.07
CA GLY A 101 2.05 -13.10 11.80
C GLY A 101 1.64 -11.64 11.63
N PRO A 102 0.55 -11.24 12.27
CA PRO A 102 0.04 -9.88 12.19
C PRO A 102 0.99 -8.89 12.88
N ILE A 103 0.89 -7.61 12.49
CA ILE A 103 1.61 -6.50 13.13
C ILE A 103 0.81 -6.03 14.34
N ASP A 104 1.47 -5.92 15.49
CA ASP A 104 0.91 -5.21 16.64
C ASP A 104 1.06 -3.69 16.42
N ALA A 105 -0.05 -3.06 16.12
CA ALA A 105 -0.04 -1.68 15.68
C ALA A 105 -0.08 -0.71 16.87
N GLU A 106 0.97 0.07 17.06
CA GLU A 106 1.00 1.16 18.03
C GLU A 106 0.07 2.31 17.63
N VAL A 107 -0.04 2.59 16.34
CA VAL A 107 -0.89 3.65 15.79
C VAL A 107 -1.59 3.16 14.53
N ARG A 108 -2.87 3.54 14.36
CA ARG A 108 -3.61 3.34 13.10
C ARG A 108 -3.73 4.66 12.36
N ARG A 109 -3.53 4.63 11.05
CA ARG A 109 -3.62 5.80 10.17
C ARG A 109 -4.46 5.51 8.94
N ASN A 110 -5.30 6.48 8.58
CA ASN A 110 -6.08 6.45 7.36
C ASN A 110 -5.15 6.48 6.13
N VAL A 111 -5.33 5.54 5.20
CA VAL A 111 -4.49 5.44 3.98
C VAL A 111 -4.66 6.64 3.04
N ASN A 112 -5.79 7.31 3.04
CA ASN A 112 -6.00 8.52 2.23
C ASN A 112 -5.26 9.74 2.78
N GLY A 113 -4.93 9.74 4.07
CA GLY A 113 -4.24 10.82 4.77
C GLY A 113 -5.08 12.05 4.99
N LEU A 114 -4.41 13.07 5.51
CA LEU A 114 -5.00 14.39 5.72
C LEU A 114 -4.64 15.32 4.57
N PRO A 115 -5.51 16.26 4.22
CA PRO A 115 -5.18 17.29 3.25
C PRO A 115 -4.02 18.15 3.80
N LEU A 116 -3.04 18.42 2.93
CA LEU A 116 -1.91 19.26 3.25
C LEU A 116 -2.20 20.71 2.83
N ASN A 117 -2.03 21.64 3.77
CA ASN A 117 -2.07 23.06 3.41
C ASN A 117 -0.83 23.38 2.53
N PRO A 118 -1.00 23.86 1.30
CA PRO A 118 0.12 24.17 0.41
C PRO A 118 1.11 25.18 0.99
N VAL A 119 0.66 26.10 1.84
CA VAL A 119 1.51 27.11 2.49
C VAL A 119 2.48 26.52 3.50
N THR A 120 2.18 25.34 4.06
CA THR A 120 3.05 24.66 5.02
C THR A 120 4.17 23.85 4.36
N ARG A 121 4.15 23.73 3.03
CA ARG A 121 5.20 23.02 2.30
C ARG A 121 6.49 23.81 2.34
N LYS A 122 7.59 23.11 2.65
CA LYS A 122 8.94 23.65 2.56
C LYS A 122 9.67 22.98 1.40
N TYR A 123 10.51 23.74 0.71
CA TYR A 123 11.39 23.16 -0.29
C TYR A 123 12.44 22.29 0.42
N PRO A 124 12.52 20.98 0.10
CA PRO A 124 13.52 20.11 0.66
C PRO A 124 14.90 20.54 0.13
N ARG A 125 15.92 20.42 0.99
CA ARG A 125 17.30 20.75 0.63
C ARG A 125 18.23 19.55 0.76
N ASN A 126 17.76 18.50 1.42
CA ASN A 126 18.53 17.31 1.70
C ASN A 126 18.45 16.38 0.50
N TYR A 127 19.58 16.03 -0.06
CA TYR A 127 19.64 15.09 -1.16
C TYR A 127 19.81 13.66 -0.65
N ILE A 128 19.45 12.73 -1.50
CA ILE A 128 19.59 11.31 -1.28
C ILE A 128 20.64 10.81 -2.26
N HIS A 129 21.71 10.25 -1.76
CA HIS A 129 22.67 9.53 -2.58
C HIS A 129 22.06 8.22 -3.04
N THR A 130 22.02 8.02 -4.35
CA THR A 130 21.53 6.76 -4.96
C THR A 130 22.66 5.81 -5.31
N GLY A 131 23.90 6.29 -5.30
CA GLY A 131 25.07 5.56 -5.79
C GLY A 131 25.15 5.43 -7.32
N ILE A 132 24.21 6.04 -8.03
CA ILE A 132 24.19 6.06 -9.50
C ILE A 132 24.69 7.42 -9.97
N SER A 133 25.88 7.47 -10.55
CA SER A 133 26.54 8.72 -10.94
C SER A 133 25.72 9.61 -11.87
N ALA A 134 24.95 9.02 -12.77
CA ALA A 134 24.06 9.77 -13.66
C ALA A 134 22.89 10.44 -12.91
N ILE A 135 22.37 9.81 -11.86
CA ILE A 135 21.31 10.38 -11.02
C ILE A 135 21.93 11.43 -10.11
N ASP A 136 22.95 11.05 -9.35
CA ASP A 136 23.54 11.92 -8.32
C ASP A 136 24.21 13.16 -8.91
N GLY A 137 24.77 13.07 -10.14
CA GLY A 137 25.43 14.17 -10.79
C GLY A 137 24.56 15.05 -11.69
N LEU A 138 23.53 14.51 -12.32
CA LEU A 138 22.73 15.22 -13.32
C LEU A 138 21.29 15.50 -12.91
N THR A 139 20.69 14.61 -12.13
CA THR A 139 19.28 14.68 -11.73
C THR A 139 19.12 14.42 -10.23
N THR A 140 20.01 14.96 -9.43
CA THR A 140 20.12 14.73 -7.99
C THR A 140 18.77 14.56 -7.31
N LEU A 141 18.59 13.41 -6.66
CA LEU A 141 17.37 13.09 -5.95
C LEU A 141 17.32 13.84 -4.63
N ILE A 142 16.29 14.65 -4.44
CA ILE A 142 16.10 15.43 -3.21
C ILE A 142 14.95 14.81 -2.43
N ARG A 143 15.03 14.81 -1.10
CA ARG A 143 13.98 14.29 -0.21
C ARG A 143 12.62 14.91 -0.58
N GLY A 144 11.62 14.04 -0.86
CA GLY A 144 10.27 14.44 -1.31
C GLY A 144 10.10 14.68 -2.81
N GLN A 145 11.18 14.62 -3.58
CA GLN A 145 11.12 14.67 -5.04
C GLN A 145 10.64 13.34 -5.62
N LYS A 146 9.92 13.41 -6.75
CA LYS A 146 9.62 12.25 -7.59
C LYS A 146 10.63 12.19 -8.73
N LEU A 147 11.36 11.09 -8.82
CA LEU A 147 12.28 10.81 -9.91
C LEU A 147 11.71 9.65 -10.74
N PRO A 148 11.03 9.91 -11.86
CA PRO A 148 10.55 8.85 -12.74
C PRO A 148 11.71 8.26 -13.54
N ILE A 149 11.80 6.93 -13.59
CA ILE A 149 12.76 6.18 -14.41
C ILE A 149 11.95 5.40 -15.44
N PHE A 150 12.10 5.73 -16.70
CA PHE A 150 11.46 5.03 -17.81
C PHE A 150 12.47 4.15 -18.53
N SER A 151 12.11 2.92 -18.81
CA SER A 151 12.96 1.99 -19.55
C SER A 151 12.17 1.20 -20.58
N GLY A 152 12.83 0.80 -21.65
CA GLY A 152 12.30 -0.14 -22.63
C GLY A 152 12.36 -1.59 -22.12
N ASN A 153 11.65 -2.48 -22.82
CA ASN A 153 11.70 -3.90 -22.55
C ASN A 153 13.14 -4.46 -22.74
N GLY A 154 13.57 -5.33 -21.83
CA GLY A 154 14.88 -5.95 -21.84
C GLY A 154 16.03 -5.10 -21.27
N LEU A 155 15.77 -3.88 -20.81
CA LEU A 155 16.75 -3.07 -20.09
C LEU A 155 16.81 -3.46 -18.61
N PRO A 156 17.95 -3.29 -17.93
CA PRO A 156 18.17 -3.76 -16.56
C PRO A 156 17.58 -2.81 -15.51
N HIS A 157 16.29 -2.45 -15.64
CA HIS A 157 15.63 -1.53 -14.74
C HIS A 157 15.42 -2.09 -13.32
N ASP A 158 15.21 -3.41 -13.21
CA ASP A 158 15.09 -4.08 -11.91
C ASP A 158 16.42 -4.03 -11.15
N GLN A 159 17.54 -4.29 -11.83
CA GLN A 159 18.88 -4.19 -11.26
C GLN A 159 19.19 -2.75 -10.82
N LEU A 160 18.81 -1.76 -11.64
CA LEU A 160 18.97 -0.35 -11.29
C LEU A 160 18.17 0.01 -10.04
N ALA A 161 16.90 -0.43 -9.95
CA ALA A 161 16.08 -0.19 -8.77
C ALA A 161 16.65 -0.86 -7.52
N ALA A 162 17.10 -2.12 -7.64
CA ALA A 162 17.74 -2.84 -6.54
C ALA A 162 19.02 -2.16 -6.07
N GLN A 163 19.87 -1.70 -6.99
CA GLN A 163 21.10 -0.98 -6.68
C GLN A 163 20.83 0.33 -5.93
N ILE A 164 19.81 1.09 -6.34
CA ILE A 164 19.41 2.31 -5.63
C ILE A 164 19.03 1.99 -4.20
N VAL A 165 18.20 0.94 -3.97
CA VAL A 165 17.79 0.54 -2.61
C VAL A 165 18.99 0.11 -1.77
N GLN A 166 19.92 -0.64 -2.33
CA GLN A 166 21.12 -1.10 -1.63
C GLN A 166 22.09 0.02 -1.25
N GLN A 167 22.20 1.06 -2.08
CA GLN A 167 23.19 2.11 -1.95
C GLN A 167 22.63 3.41 -1.40
N ALA A 168 21.30 3.54 -1.30
CA ALA A 168 20.66 4.77 -0.82
C ALA A 168 21.20 5.19 0.54
N SER A 169 21.63 6.45 0.63
CA SER A 169 22.10 7.05 1.87
C SER A 169 21.73 8.54 1.96
N LEU A 170 21.73 9.08 3.17
CA LEU A 170 21.43 10.49 3.42
C LEU A 170 22.72 11.35 3.52
N GLY A 171 23.79 10.92 2.86
CA GLY A 171 25.08 11.59 2.93
C GLY A 171 25.70 11.54 4.34
N ASP A 172 26.17 12.69 4.81
CA ASP A 172 26.84 12.80 6.13
C ASP A 172 25.85 12.88 7.31
N SER A 173 24.59 12.58 7.11
CA SER A 173 23.57 12.62 8.15
C SER A 173 23.50 11.29 8.91
N ASP A 174 23.56 11.36 10.25
CA ASP A 174 23.32 10.21 11.14
C ASP A 174 21.82 9.88 11.28
N GLU A 175 20.96 10.51 10.48
CA GLU A 175 19.53 10.25 10.53
C GLU A 175 19.21 8.81 10.09
N LYS A 176 18.48 8.11 10.95
CA LYS A 176 17.93 6.80 10.57
C LYS A 176 16.86 7.00 9.50
N PHE A 177 16.87 6.16 8.47
CA PHE A 177 15.84 6.14 7.44
C PHE A 177 15.38 4.72 7.15
N ALA A 178 14.19 4.62 6.62
CA ALA A 178 13.64 3.36 6.14
C ALA A 178 13.25 3.50 4.67
N ILE A 179 13.37 2.42 3.94
CA ILE A 179 12.98 2.35 2.53
C ILE A 179 11.67 1.58 2.44
N VAL A 180 10.70 2.15 1.75
CA VAL A 180 9.49 1.42 1.37
C VAL A 180 9.59 1.07 -0.11
N PHE A 181 9.69 -0.21 -0.37
CA PHE A 181 9.74 -0.76 -1.72
C PHE A 181 8.37 -1.34 -2.09
N ALA A 182 7.79 -0.88 -3.19
CA ALA A 182 6.49 -1.35 -3.67
C ALA A 182 6.62 -1.84 -5.12
N ALA A 183 6.57 -3.14 -5.31
CA ALA A 183 6.53 -3.78 -6.62
C ALA A 183 5.08 -4.08 -7.01
N MET A 184 4.59 -3.48 -8.08
CA MET A 184 3.19 -3.55 -8.49
C MET A 184 3.06 -4.17 -9.89
N GLY A 185 2.32 -5.28 -9.99
CA GLY A 185 2.09 -5.98 -11.25
C GLY A 185 3.32 -6.69 -11.79
N VAL A 186 4.26 -7.03 -10.92
CA VAL A 186 5.50 -7.72 -11.29
C VAL A 186 5.29 -9.24 -11.38
N LYS A 187 6.13 -9.91 -12.15
CA LYS A 187 6.17 -11.37 -12.17
C LYS A 187 6.78 -11.91 -10.89
N TYR A 188 6.49 -13.18 -10.59
CA TYR A 188 7.00 -13.85 -9.39
C TYR A 188 8.54 -13.89 -9.35
N ASP A 189 9.19 -14.15 -10.47
CA ASP A 189 10.65 -14.18 -10.59
C ASP A 189 11.30 -12.83 -10.29
N VAL A 190 10.66 -11.73 -10.70
CA VAL A 190 11.11 -10.36 -10.40
C VAL A 190 10.92 -10.05 -8.91
N ALA A 191 9.78 -10.42 -8.32
CA ALA A 191 9.56 -10.23 -6.89
C ALA A 191 10.58 -11.00 -6.04
N GLU A 192 10.87 -12.24 -6.44
CA GLU A 192 11.87 -13.08 -5.78
C GLU A 192 13.30 -12.56 -5.96
N PHE A 193 13.63 -11.99 -7.13
CA PHE A 193 14.89 -11.30 -7.37
C PHE A 193 15.08 -10.17 -6.35
N PHE A 194 14.11 -9.28 -6.17
CA PHE A 194 14.23 -8.19 -5.20
C PHE A 194 14.36 -8.69 -3.77
N ARG A 195 13.54 -9.67 -3.37
CA ARG A 195 13.60 -10.25 -2.03
C ARG A 195 14.99 -10.81 -1.71
N ARG A 196 15.53 -11.64 -2.58
CA ARG A 196 16.89 -12.22 -2.42
C ARG A 196 17.97 -11.16 -2.41
N THR A 197 17.89 -10.21 -3.34
CA THR A 197 18.89 -9.15 -3.45
C THR A 197 18.96 -8.30 -2.18
N PHE A 198 17.82 -8.01 -1.55
CA PHE A 198 17.80 -7.25 -0.29
C PHE A 198 18.25 -8.09 0.91
N GLU A 199 17.91 -9.37 0.96
CA GLU A 199 18.41 -10.30 1.99
C GLU A 199 19.93 -10.47 1.90
N GLU A 200 20.46 -10.76 0.71
CA GLU A 200 21.90 -11.00 0.49
C GLU A 200 22.76 -9.75 0.74
N SER A 201 22.23 -8.56 0.48
CA SER A 201 22.93 -7.30 0.73
C SER A 201 22.84 -6.80 2.17
N GLY A 202 22.02 -7.45 3.01
CA GLY A 202 21.85 -7.06 4.41
C GLY A 202 21.07 -5.77 4.63
N VAL A 203 20.37 -5.24 3.61
CA VAL A 203 19.55 -4.03 3.74
C VAL A 203 18.12 -4.34 4.18
N SER A 204 17.73 -5.61 4.23
CA SER A 204 16.37 -6.04 4.57
C SER A 204 15.82 -5.40 5.83
N ASP A 205 16.64 -5.26 6.88
CA ASP A 205 16.22 -4.70 8.18
C ASP A 205 15.75 -3.23 8.10
N HIS A 206 16.04 -2.55 7.01
CA HIS A 206 15.64 -1.15 6.77
C HIS A 206 14.61 -1.02 5.65
N VAL A 207 14.23 -2.14 5.02
CA VAL A 207 13.29 -2.16 3.88
C VAL A 207 11.95 -2.74 4.30
N VAL A 208 10.88 -2.05 3.94
CA VAL A 208 9.51 -2.55 4.02
C VAL A 208 9.06 -2.87 2.61
N MET A 209 8.72 -4.12 2.32
CA MET A 209 8.32 -4.55 0.99
C MET A 209 6.80 -4.67 0.85
N PHE A 210 6.28 -4.15 -0.26
CA PHE A 210 4.91 -4.40 -0.72
C PHE A 210 4.98 -5.10 -2.07
N LEU A 211 4.37 -6.26 -2.16
CA LEU A 211 4.37 -7.06 -3.38
C LEU A 211 2.94 -7.28 -3.87
N ASN A 212 2.67 -6.83 -5.07
CA ASN A 212 1.48 -7.20 -5.82
C ASN A 212 1.93 -7.84 -7.13
N LEU A 213 1.67 -9.11 -7.28
CA LEU A 213 2.10 -9.89 -8.43
C LEU A 213 1.20 -9.65 -9.64
N ALA A 214 1.64 -10.06 -10.81
CA ALA A 214 0.91 -9.87 -12.06
C ALA A 214 -0.44 -10.62 -12.08
N ASN A 215 -0.54 -11.73 -11.35
CA ASN A 215 -1.75 -12.54 -11.19
C ASN A 215 -2.64 -12.13 -10.01
N ASP A 216 -2.20 -11.19 -9.17
CA ASP A 216 -3.01 -10.66 -8.09
C ASP A 216 -4.11 -9.71 -8.62
N PRO A 217 -5.19 -9.51 -7.88
CA PRO A 217 -6.28 -8.64 -8.28
C PRO A 217 -5.82 -7.22 -8.63
N VAL A 218 -6.29 -6.71 -9.77
CA VAL A 218 -5.90 -5.38 -10.28
C VAL A 218 -6.30 -4.26 -9.32
N VAL A 219 -7.38 -4.44 -8.57
CA VAL A 219 -7.87 -3.43 -7.62
C VAL A 219 -6.87 -3.17 -6.50
N GLU A 220 -6.13 -4.19 -6.06
CA GLU A 220 -5.07 -4.02 -5.06
C GLU A 220 -3.99 -3.04 -5.53
N ARG A 221 -3.65 -3.03 -6.83
CA ARG A 221 -2.66 -2.10 -7.41
C ARG A 221 -3.07 -0.63 -7.27
N LEU A 222 -4.36 -0.35 -7.19
CA LEU A 222 -4.87 1.02 -6.96
C LEU A 222 -4.68 1.46 -5.51
N ILE A 223 -4.64 0.49 -4.59
CA ILE A 223 -4.51 0.75 -3.15
C ILE A 223 -3.05 0.77 -2.71
N THR A 224 -2.20 -0.11 -3.25
CA THR A 224 -0.78 -0.21 -2.90
C THR A 224 -0.05 1.14 -2.86
N PRO A 225 -0.20 2.05 -3.86
CA PRO A 225 0.45 3.38 -3.82
C PRO A 225 -0.05 4.29 -2.69
N LYS A 226 -1.19 3.98 -2.09
CA LYS A 226 -1.73 4.71 -0.93
C LYS A 226 -1.24 4.11 0.39
N VAL A 227 -1.17 2.78 0.47
CA VAL A 227 -0.77 2.03 1.66
C VAL A 227 0.73 2.12 1.91
N ALA A 228 1.55 1.89 0.89
CA ALA A 228 3.00 1.84 1.02
C ALA A 228 3.61 3.14 1.58
N PRO A 229 3.35 4.35 1.04
CA PRO A 229 3.92 5.58 1.58
C PRO A 229 3.45 5.91 2.99
N ARG A 230 2.27 5.45 3.41
CA ARG A 230 1.74 5.75 4.75
C ARG A 230 2.56 5.11 5.85
N ARG A 231 3.19 3.99 5.59
CA ARG A 231 4.07 3.35 6.57
C ARG A 231 5.35 4.14 6.84
N LEU A 232 5.81 5.00 5.92
CA LEU A 232 6.94 5.90 6.16
C LEU A 232 6.67 7.00 7.19
N TYR A 233 5.41 7.38 7.39
CA TYR A 233 5.07 8.45 8.33
C TYR A 233 5.31 8.09 9.81
N PHE A 234 5.49 6.82 10.13
CA PHE A 234 5.83 6.39 11.49
C PHE A 234 7.24 6.83 11.90
N TYR A 235 8.19 6.78 10.95
CA TYR A 235 9.59 7.16 11.18
C TYR A 235 9.86 8.66 11.20
N ARG A 236 8.80 9.46 11.20
CA ARG A 236 8.96 10.89 11.16
C ARG A 236 9.12 11.46 12.55
N PRO A 237 10.23 12.18 12.86
CA PRO A 237 10.38 12.88 14.12
C PRO A 237 9.24 13.90 14.34
N PRO A 238 8.73 14.05 15.56
CA PRO A 238 7.76 15.09 15.87
C PRO A 238 8.29 16.48 15.47
N GLY A 239 7.50 17.24 14.70
CA GLY A 239 7.88 18.58 14.26
C GLY A 239 8.66 18.68 12.95
N SER A 240 8.98 17.54 12.28
CA SER A 240 9.61 17.62 10.97
C SER A 240 8.62 18.13 9.90
N PRO A 241 9.02 19.05 8.98
CA PRO A 241 8.12 19.64 8.00
C PRO A 241 7.60 18.60 6.99
N TYR A 242 6.39 18.80 6.46
CA TYR A 242 5.83 17.95 5.39
C TYR A 242 6.64 18.15 4.11
N VAL A 243 7.18 17.09 3.56
CA VAL A 243 7.90 17.05 2.28
C VAL A 243 7.03 16.38 1.23
#